data_00a86ae28ff80d64576e1136c45a50aa
#
_entry.id   00a86ae28ff80d64576e1136c45a50aa
#
_cell.length_a   1.000
_cell.length_b   1.000
_cell.length_c   1.000
_cell.angle_alpha   90.00
_cell.angle_beta   90.00
_cell.angle_gamma   90.00
#
_symmetry.space_group_name_H-M   'P 1'
#
loop_
_entity.id
_entity.type
_entity.pdbx_description
1 polymer ?
#
loop_
_entity_poly.entity_id
_entity_poly.type
_entity_poly.pdbx_seq_one_letter_code
_entity_poly.pdbx_strand_id
1 'polypeptide(L)'
;PERINPGDKQHRLPSIRKVTAGSNSTSAEFIDQLYQRIITAGTHKASSIKVAEAAKVIENTQRDLNIALINELAMLFNKLGIDTREVLDAAGSKWNFLPFSPGLVGGHCISVDPYYLTHKAQEIGYHPEVILAGRKINDGMGAYVAEQVIKLMTRKKIAVVDSKILVLGFTFKENCPDIRNTLVA
;
A
#
# COMPACT_ATOMS: atom_id res chain seq x y z
N PRO A 1 -14.80 10.32 0.22
CA PRO A 1 -14.22 8.99 -0.04
C PRO A 1 -14.15 8.15 1.22
N GLU A 2 -14.14 6.81 1.06
CA GLU A 2 -14.06 5.89 2.18
C GLU A 2 -12.61 5.73 2.67
N ARG A 3 -12.44 5.72 3.99
CA ARG A 3 -11.13 5.65 4.66
C ARG A 3 -11.08 4.56 5.75
N ILE A 4 -12.14 3.76 5.89
CA ILE A 4 -12.18 2.64 6.82
C ILE A 4 -11.20 1.56 6.34
N ASN A 5 -10.46 1.01 7.29
CA ASN A 5 -9.56 -0.10 7.05
C ASN A 5 -10.24 -1.41 7.53
N PRO A 6 -10.62 -2.32 6.62
CA PRO A 6 -11.25 -3.58 7.02
C PRO A 6 -10.39 -4.34 8.03
N GLY A 7 -11.03 -4.86 9.07
CA GLY A 7 -10.35 -5.57 10.17
C GLY A 7 -9.82 -4.67 11.29
N ASP A 8 -9.73 -3.36 11.09
CA ASP A 8 -9.33 -2.43 12.15
C ASP A 8 -10.49 -2.23 13.15
N LYS A 9 -10.24 -2.59 14.40
CA LYS A 9 -11.23 -2.47 15.48
C LYS A 9 -11.14 -1.14 16.24
N GLN A 10 -10.04 -0.41 16.08
CA GLN A 10 -9.78 0.84 16.79
C GLN A 10 -10.27 2.05 15.99
N HIS A 11 -10.00 2.08 14.67
CA HIS A 11 -10.39 3.17 13.78
C HIS A 11 -11.68 2.84 13.05
N ARG A 12 -12.80 3.12 13.70
CA ARG A 12 -14.14 2.91 13.16
C ARG A 12 -14.70 4.16 12.49
N LEU A 13 -15.81 4.04 11.78
CA LEU A 13 -16.44 5.14 11.03
C LEU A 13 -16.51 6.46 11.81
N PRO A 14 -16.98 6.53 13.07
CA PRO A 14 -17.07 7.81 13.77
C PRO A 14 -15.72 8.42 14.16
N SER A 15 -14.69 7.57 14.37
CA SER A 15 -13.36 8.02 14.83
C SER A 15 -12.39 8.41 13.70
N ILE A 16 -12.78 8.21 12.43
CA ILE A 16 -11.97 8.60 11.27
C ILE A 16 -12.50 9.90 10.69
N ARG A 17 -11.66 10.96 10.63
CA ARG A 17 -12.04 12.22 9.98
C ARG A 17 -12.48 11.98 8.54
N LYS A 18 -13.70 12.37 8.20
CA LYS A 18 -14.29 12.16 6.88
C LYS A 18 -13.95 13.32 5.94
N VAL A 19 -13.51 12.99 4.73
CA VAL A 19 -13.41 13.99 3.65
C VAL A 19 -14.76 14.08 2.97
N THR A 20 -15.30 15.30 2.86
CA THR A 20 -16.59 15.59 2.23
C THR A 20 -16.39 16.54 1.06
N ALA A 21 -17.27 16.47 0.07
CA ALA A 21 -17.29 17.39 -1.07
C ALA A 21 -18.67 17.35 -1.72
N GLY A 22 -18.97 18.32 -2.56
CA GLY A 22 -20.20 18.38 -3.34
C GLY A 22 -19.99 18.97 -4.73
N SER A 23 -20.97 18.77 -5.61
CA SER A 23 -20.95 19.32 -6.98
C SER A 23 -21.09 20.85 -7.03
N ASN A 24 -21.63 21.43 -5.96
CA ASN A 24 -21.75 22.87 -5.73
C ASN A 24 -21.70 23.16 -4.23
N SER A 25 -21.66 24.43 -3.85
CA SER A 25 -21.53 24.85 -2.45
C SER A 25 -22.67 24.35 -1.56
N THR A 26 -23.91 24.39 -2.05
CA THR A 26 -25.07 23.92 -1.30
C THR A 26 -25.01 22.43 -1.01
N SER A 27 -24.70 21.62 -2.03
CA SER A 27 -24.54 20.18 -1.87
C SER A 27 -23.36 19.84 -0.95
N ALA A 28 -22.24 20.56 -1.08
CA ALA A 28 -21.07 20.37 -0.23
C ALA A 28 -21.39 20.65 1.23
N GLU A 29 -22.09 21.73 1.52
CA GLU A 29 -22.51 22.11 2.86
C GLU A 29 -23.48 21.08 3.47
N PHE A 30 -24.48 20.68 2.71
CA PHE A 30 -25.45 19.66 3.15
C PHE A 30 -24.77 18.33 3.51
N ILE A 31 -23.89 17.86 2.63
CA ILE A 31 -23.15 16.60 2.84
C ILE A 31 -22.23 16.73 4.06
N ASP A 32 -21.55 17.84 4.20
CA ASP A 32 -20.64 18.06 5.32
C ASP A 32 -21.38 18.05 6.65
N GLN A 33 -22.48 18.80 6.76
CA GLN A 33 -23.33 18.81 7.95
C GLN A 33 -23.94 17.46 8.28
N LEU A 34 -24.34 16.68 7.26
CA LEU A 34 -24.85 15.31 7.44
C LEU A 34 -23.79 14.41 8.09
N TYR A 35 -22.57 14.43 7.56
CA TYR A 35 -21.47 13.62 8.11
C TYR A 35 -21.02 14.10 9.50
N GLN A 36 -21.02 15.40 9.78
CA GLN A 36 -20.69 15.94 11.10
C GLN A 36 -21.59 15.38 12.22
N ARG A 37 -22.82 14.97 11.90
CA ARG A 37 -23.74 14.36 12.89
C ARG A 37 -23.32 12.97 13.36
N ILE A 38 -22.53 12.25 12.56
CA ILE A 38 -22.14 10.85 12.82
C ILE A 38 -20.65 10.65 12.99
N ILE A 39 -19.82 11.59 12.53
CA ILE A 39 -18.35 11.51 12.60
C ILE A 39 -17.83 12.36 13.76
N THR A 40 -17.55 11.71 14.88
CA THR A 40 -17.04 12.39 16.08
C THR A 40 -15.64 13.00 15.90
N ALA A 41 -14.83 12.40 15.00
CA ALA A 41 -13.51 12.91 14.61
C ALA A 41 -13.59 14.17 13.71
N GLY A 42 -14.81 14.60 13.35
CA GLY A 42 -15.04 15.74 12.46
C GLY A 42 -14.86 15.43 10.99
N THR A 43 -15.07 16.46 10.17
CA THR A 43 -14.97 16.39 8.72
C THR A 43 -13.86 17.28 8.20
N HIS A 44 -13.46 17.04 6.96
CA HIS A 44 -12.66 17.95 6.14
C HIS A 44 -13.40 18.23 4.85
N LYS A 45 -13.96 19.41 4.71
CA LYS A 45 -14.68 19.82 3.51
C LYS A 45 -13.69 20.22 2.42
N ALA A 46 -13.53 19.36 1.41
CA ALA A 46 -12.68 19.63 0.27
C ALA A 46 -13.35 20.65 -0.68
N SER A 47 -12.55 21.41 -1.41
CA SER A 47 -13.01 22.46 -2.33
C SER A 47 -13.76 21.91 -3.55
N SER A 48 -13.57 20.64 -3.90
CA SER A 48 -14.27 19.96 -5.00
C SER A 48 -14.26 18.44 -4.83
N ILE A 49 -15.13 17.76 -5.57
CA ILE A 49 -15.15 16.30 -5.66
C ILE A 49 -13.79 15.77 -6.15
N LYS A 50 -13.19 16.41 -7.16
CA LYS A 50 -11.86 16.02 -7.70
C LYS A 50 -10.77 16.05 -6.62
N VAL A 51 -10.77 17.06 -5.76
CA VAL A 51 -9.82 17.16 -4.63
C VAL A 51 -10.05 16.03 -3.63
N ALA A 52 -11.30 15.72 -3.29
CA ALA A 52 -11.64 14.64 -2.38
C ALA A 52 -11.24 13.25 -2.91
N GLU A 53 -11.45 13.03 -4.21
CA GLU A 53 -11.03 11.79 -4.90
C GLU A 53 -9.50 11.66 -4.96
N ALA A 54 -8.81 12.73 -5.36
CA ALA A 54 -7.36 12.76 -5.41
C ALA A 54 -6.74 12.48 -4.02
N ALA A 55 -7.29 13.07 -2.96
CA ALA A 55 -6.83 12.83 -1.59
C ALA A 55 -6.86 11.34 -1.23
N LYS A 56 -7.92 10.61 -1.62
CA LYS A 56 -8.02 9.18 -1.36
C LYS A 56 -7.00 8.36 -2.15
N VAL A 57 -6.81 8.69 -3.41
CA VAL A 57 -5.87 7.96 -4.28
C VAL A 57 -4.44 8.15 -3.79
N ILE A 58 -4.04 9.37 -3.40
CA ILE A 58 -2.67 9.62 -2.93
C ILE A 58 -2.37 8.97 -1.57
N GLU A 59 -3.35 8.77 -0.68
CA GLU A 59 -3.16 8.02 0.56
C GLU A 59 -2.65 6.59 0.31
N ASN A 60 -3.22 5.92 -0.69
CA ASN A 60 -2.83 4.56 -1.08
C ASN A 60 -1.54 4.56 -1.92
N THR A 61 -1.40 5.50 -2.86
CA THR A 61 -0.20 5.64 -3.68
C THR A 61 1.04 5.94 -2.83
N GLN A 62 0.94 6.82 -1.84
CA GLN A 62 2.03 7.10 -0.91
C GLN A 62 2.47 5.84 -0.16
N ARG A 63 1.50 5.05 0.34
CA ARG A 63 1.80 3.80 1.04
C ARG A 63 2.49 2.79 0.13
N ASP A 64 1.99 2.63 -1.09
CA ASP A 64 2.58 1.77 -2.11
C ASP A 64 4.04 2.14 -2.41
N LEU A 65 4.31 3.43 -2.62
CA LEU A 65 5.65 3.93 -2.89
C LEU A 65 6.61 3.76 -1.71
N ASN A 66 6.15 3.98 -0.49
CA ASN A 66 6.98 3.74 0.70
C ASN A 66 7.34 2.25 0.84
N ILE A 67 6.39 1.35 0.57
CA ILE A 67 6.68 -0.09 0.55
C ILE A 67 7.65 -0.43 -0.58
N ALA A 68 7.48 0.14 -1.77
CA ALA A 68 8.39 -0.07 -2.89
C ALA A 68 9.83 0.36 -2.57
N LEU A 69 10.00 1.51 -1.93
CA LEU A 69 11.33 1.97 -1.47
C LEU A 69 11.96 0.95 -0.52
N ILE A 70 11.21 0.46 0.47
CA ILE A 70 11.74 -0.51 1.43
C ILE A 70 12.01 -1.87 0.78
N ASN A 71 11.18 -2.29 -0.18
CA ASN A 71 11.41 -3.48 -0.99
C ASN A 71 12.72 -3.37 -1.81
N GLU A 72 12.95 -2.23 -2.47
CA GLU A 72 14.18 -1.99 -3.21
C GLU A 72 15.41 -2.00 -2.30
N LEU A 73 15.32 -1.35 -1.14
CA LEU A 73 16.38 -1.38 -0.14
C LEU A 73 16.65 -2.80 0.37
N ALA A 74 15.63 -3.60 0.60
CA ALA A 74 15.79 -4.99 1.01
C ALA A 74 16.51 -5.84 -0.06
N MET A 75 16.19 -5.63 -1.34
CA MET A 75 16.89 -6.27 -2.45
C MET A 75 18.36 -5.82 -2.54
N LEU A 76 18.62 -4.53 -2.34
CA LEU A 76 19.97 -3.96 -2.34
C LEU A 76 20.79 -4.51 -1.16
N PHE A 77 20.26 -4.45 0.05
CA PHE A 77 20.95 -4.93 1.26
C PHE A 77 21.23 -6.43 1.22
N ASN A 78 20.32 -7.22 0.66
CA ASN A 78 20.59 -8.64 0.42
C ASN A 78 21.84 -8.85 -0.47
N LYS A 79 22.01 -8.05 -1.53
CA LYS A 79 23.20 -8.11 -2.39
C LYS A 79 24.47 -7.63 -1.69
N LEU A 80 24.36 -6.70 -0.76
CA LEU A 80 25.46 -6.16 0.03
C LEU A 80 25.82 -7.05 1.24
N GLY A 81 25.01 -8.07 1.54
CA GLY A 81 25.19 -8.92 2.71
C GLY A 81 24.86 -8.21 4.04
N ILE A 82 24.00 -7.20 3.99
CA ILE A 82 23.55 -6.41 5.15
C ILE A 82 22.16 -6.87 5.55
N ASP A 83 21.91 -7.04 6.86
CA ASP A 83 20.58 -7.37 7.35
C ASP A 83 19.64 -6.16 7.26
N THR A 84 18.58 -6.30 6.47
CA THR A 84 17.60 -5.24 6.24
C THR A 84 16.90 -4.82 7.52
N ARG A 85 16.63 -5.79 8.43
CA ARG A 85 15.91 -5.51 9.68
C ARG A 85 16.76 -4.67 10.61
N GLU A 86 18.05 -5.00 10.76
CA GLU A 86 18.97 -4.21 11.56
C GLU A 86 19.08 -2.76 11.05
N VAL A 87 19.13 -2.57 9.74
CA VAL A 87 19.15 -1.22 9.14
C VAL A 87 17.86 -0.46 9.44
N LEU A 88 16.70 -1.12 9.28
CA LEU A 88 15.41 -0.48 9.54
C LEU A 88 15.21 -0.16 11.04
N ASP A 89 15.66 -1.03 11.94
CA ASP A 89 15.61 -0.80 13.37
C ASP A 89 16.53 0.40 13.76
N ALA A 90 17.72 0.46 13.19
CA ALA A 90 18.62 1.59 13.40
C ALA A 90 18.06 2.90 12.86
N ALA A 91 17.52 2.91 11.64
CA ALA A 91 16.87 4.08 11.03
C ALA A 91 15.61 4.50 11.81
N GLY A 92 14.84 3.52 12.29
CA GLY A 92 13.62 3.71 13.08
C GLY A 92 13.86 4.31 14.48
N SER A 93 15.11 4.32 14.95
CA SER A 93 15.48 5.03 16.18
C SER A 93 15.32 6.55 16.04
N LYS A 94 15.26 7.08 14.83
CA LYS A 94 15.00 8.49 14.57
C LYS A 94 13.50 8.78 14.58
N TRP A 95 13.08 9.73 15.36
CA TRP A 95 11.68 10.08 15.64
C TRP A 95 10.79 10.35 14.40
N ASN A 96 11.37 10.76 13.29
CA ASN A 96 10.64 11.10 12.06
C ASN A 96 10.84 10.07 10.94
N PHE A 97 11.42 8.92 11.22
CA PHE A 97 11.50 7.82 10.26
C PHE A 97 10.15 7.10 10.15
N LEU A 98 9.67 6.87 8.94
CA LEU A 98 8.41 6.18 8.72
C LEU A 98 8.61 4.65 8.76
N PRO A 99 7.93 3.93 9.66
CA PRO A 99 8.18 2.51 9.91
C PRO A 99 7.49 1.60 8.88
N PHE A 100 7.96 1.63 7.64
CA PHE A 100 7.56 0.66 6.62
C PHE A 100 8.48 -0.56 6.63
N SER A 101 7.93 -1.71 6.28
CA SER A 101 8.65 -2.98 6.16
C SER A 101 8.57 -3.53 4.74
N PRO A 102 9.56 -4.33 4.29
CA PRO A 102 9.47 -4.98 3.01
C PRO A 102 8.37 -6.05 3.02
N GLY A 103 7.71 -6.24 1.88
CA GLY A 103 6.66 -7.25 1.78
C GLY A 103 5.92 -7.21 0.46
N LEU A 104 5.03 -8.18 0.29
CA LEU A 104 4.15 -8.28 -0.87
C LEU A 104 3.00 -7.27 -0.73
N VAL A 105 2.73 -6.55 -1.80
CA VAL A 105 1.60 -5.62 -1.88
C VAL A 105 0.47 -6.29 -2.64
N GLY A 106 -0.66 -6.47 -1.96
CA GLY A 106 -1.87 -7.08 -2.53
C GLY A 106 -3.13 -6.31 -2.12
N GLY A 107 -4.29 -6.93 -2.37
CA GLY A 107 -5.60 -6.35 -2.07
C GLY A 107 -6.15 -5.49 -3.21
N HIS A 108 -7.31 -4.88 -2.98
CA HIS A 108 -8.04 -4.16 -4.02
C HIS A 108 -7.83 -2.64 -4.03
N CYS A 109 -7.02 -2.10 -3.12
CA CYS A 109 -6.76 -0.65 -3.05
C CYS A 109 -5.29 -0.33 -3.34
N ILE A 110 -4.36 -0.78 -2.49
CA ILE A 110 -2.96 -0.34 -2.58
C ILE A 110 -2.31 -0.79 -3.89
N SER A 111 -2.61 -2.00 -4.36
CA SER A 111 -2.10 -2.51 -5.64
C SER A 111 -2.81 -1.97 -6.89
N VAL A 112 -3.95 -1.30 -6.74
CA VAL A 112 -4.83 -0.90 -7.86
C VAL A 112 -4.94 0.63 -8.01
N ASP A 113 -5.16 1.37 -6.91
CA ASP A 113 -5.36 2.83 -6.96
C ASP A 113 -4.23 3.58 -7.68
N PRO A 114 -2.93 3.22 -7.51
CA PRO A 114 -1.86 3.86 -8.27
C PRO A 114 -2.03 3.74 -9.78
N TYR A 115 -2.59 2.64 -10.28
CA TYR A 115 -2.83 2.46 -11.72
C TYR A 115 -3.94 3.37 -12.26
N TYR A 116 -4.99 3.65 -11.48
CA TYR A 116 -5.97 4.66 -11.87
C TYR A 116 -5.34 6.04 -12.02
N LEU A 117 -4.44 6.39 -11.09
CA LEU A 117 -3.75 7.67 -11.16
C LEU A 117 -2.78 7.74 -12.34
N THR A 118 -2.02 6.65 -12.61
CA THR A 118 -1.10 6.60 -13.76
C THR A 118 -1.86 6.61 -15.09
N HIS A 119 -2.98 5.92 -15.18
CA HIS A 119 -3.84 5.96 -16.37
C HIS A 119 -4.34 7.39 -16.63
N LYS A 120 -4.85 8.06 -15.57
CA LYS A 120 -5.32 9.45 -15.70
C LYS A 120 -4.21 10.42 -16.08
N ALA A 121 -3.01 10.22 -15.56
CA ALA A 121 -1.84 11.01 -15.93
C ALA A 121 -1.50 10.85 -17.42
N GLN A 122 -1.49 9.62 -17.92
CA GLN A 122 -1.20 9.32 -19.32
C GLN A 122 -2.26 9.90 -20.28
N GLU A 123 -3.55 9.86 -19.89
CA GLU A 123 -4.62 10.50 -20.67
C GLU A 123 -4.39 12.01 -20.92
N ILE A 124 -3.75 12.69 -19.99
CA ILE A 124 -3.42 14.13 -20.11
C ILE A 124 -1.99 14.37 -20.61
N GLY A 125 -1.32 13.35 -21.12
CA GLY A 125 0.04 13.43 -21.67
C GLY A 125 1.16 13.52 -20.65
N TYR A 126 0.91 13.17 -19.36
CA TYR A 126 1.93 13.15 -18.31
C TYR A 126 2.42 11.72 -18.04
N HIS A 127 3.73 11.48 -18.03
CA HIS A 127 4.31 10.19 -17.68
C HIS A 127 4.68 10.15 -16.18
N PRO A 128 3.97 9.36 -15.35
CA PRO A 128 4.18 9.36 -13.88
C PRO A 128 5.32 8.41 -13.49
N GLU A 129 6.56 8.81 -13.67
CA GLU A 129 7.75 7.97 -13.52
C GLU A 129 7.88 7.34 -12.14
N VAL A 130 7.76 8.12 -11.07
CA VAL A 130 7.92 7.65 -9.69
C VAL A 130 6.89 6.58 -9.33
N ILE A 131 5.63 6.81 -9.71
CA ILE A 131 4.54 5.86 -9.41
C ILE A 131 4.73 4.56 -10.18
N LEU A 132 5.07 4.64 -11.46
CA LEU A 132 5.32 3.47 -12.30
C LEU A 132 6.56 2.68 -11.83
N ALA A 133 7.63 3.36 -11.43
CA ALA A 133 8.81 2.71 -10.86
C ALA A 133 8.47 1.94 -9.57
N GLY A 134 7.73 2.56 -8.65
CA GLY A 134 7.29 1.90 -7.42
C GLY A 134 6.40 0.68 -7.69
N ARG A 135 5.45 0.80 -8.62
CA ARG A 135 4.61 -0.35 -9.02
C ARG A 135 5.44 -1.49 -9.60
N LYS A 136 6.40 -1.20 -10.48
CA LYS A 136 7.28 -2.22 -11.06
C LYS A 136 8.06 -2.98 -9.98
N ILE A 137 8.52 -2.31 -8.94
CA ILE A 137 9.21 -2.95 -7.81
C ILE A 137 8.25 -3.85 -7.05
N ASN A 138 7.10 -3.33 -6.63
CA ASN A 138 6.14 -4.09 -5.83
C ASN A 138 5.56 -5.29 -6.59
N ASP A 139 5.24 -5.15 -7.87
CA ASP A 139 4.74 -6.24 -8.71
C ASP A 139 5.80 -7.34 -8.92
N GLY A 140 7.08 -6.98 -8.93
CA GLY A 140 8.19 -7.92 -9.07
C GLY A 140 8.52 -8.71 -7.79
N MET A 141 7.99 -8.31 -6.63
CA MET A 141 8.41 -8.90 -5.35
C MET A 141 8.06 -10.38 -5.19
N GLY A 142 6.93 -10.84 -5.72
CA GLY A 142 6.57 -12.27 -5.68
C GLY A 142 7.63 -13.13 -6.38
N ALA A 143 7.99 -12.77 -7.61
CA ALA A 143 9.04 -13.44 -8.36
C ALA A 143 10.41 -13.38 -7.66
N TYR A 144 10.75 -12.20 -7.09
CA TYR A 144 11.99 -12.05 -6.32
C TYR A 144 12.06 -13.02 -5.14
N VAL A 145 10.97 -13.14 -4.36
CA VAL A 145 10.91 -14.08 -3.22
C VAL A 145 11.10 -15.51 -3.69
N ALA A 146 10.42 -15.94 -4.76
CA ALA A 146 10.58 -17.27 -5.33
C ALA A 146 12.02 -17.54 -5.77
N GLU A 147 12.67 -16.59 -6.45
CA GLU A 147 14.09 -16.69 -6.81
C GLU A 147 15.01 -16.84 -5.58
N GLN A 148 14.76 -16.08 -4.51
CA GLN A 148 15.56 -16.19 -3.30
C GLN A 148 15.41 -17.57 -2.64
N VAL A 149 14.19 -18.12 -2.62
CA VAL A 149 13.95 -19.49 -2.12
C VAL A 149 14.77 -20.51 -2.93
N ILE A 150 14.71 -20.46 -4.26
CA ILE A 150 15.48 -21.34 -5.13
C ILE A 150 16.99 -21.22 -4.88
N LYS A 151 17.51 -19.98 -4.78
CA LYS A 151 18.93 -19.73 -4.49
C LYS A 151 19.35 -20.31 -3.14
N LEU A 152 18.52 -20.17 -2.11
CA LEU A 152 18.78 -20.68 -0.77
C LEU A 152 18.74 -22.22 -0.74
N MET A 153 17.77 -22.83 -1.42
CA MET A 153 17.70 -24.30 -1.56
C MET A 153 18.96 -24.85 -2.24
N THR A 154 19.35 -24.23 -3.35
CA THR A 154 20.56 -24.62 -4.10
C THR A 154 21.82 -24.51 -3.23
N ARG A 155 22.00 -23.42 -2.50
CA ARG A 155 23.15 -23.22 -1.57
C ARG A 155 23.16 -24.28 -0.46
N LYS A 156 21.99 -24.70 -0.01
CA LYS A 156 21.84 -25.74 1.02
C LYS A 156 21.84 -27.16 0.44
N LYS A 157 22.06 -27.33 -0.86
CA LYS A 157 22.02 -28.63 -1.59
C LYS A 157 20.67 -29.35 -1.46
N ILE A 158 19.57 -28.60 -1.34
CA ILE A 158 18.20 -29.13 -1.38
C ILE A 158 17.75 -29.16 -2.83
N ALA A 159 17.21 -30.30 -3.28
CA ALA A 159 16.68 -30.43 -4.63
C ALA A 159 15.51 -29.45 -4.82
N VAL A 160 15.50 -28.71 -5.92
CA VAL A 160 14.41 -27.77 -6.25
C VAL A 160 13.26 -28.51 -6.92
N VAL A 161 13.60 -29.40 -7.86
CA VAL A 161 12.62 -30.21 -8.60
C VAL A 161 11.93 -31.16 -7.62
N ASP A 162 10.61 -31.26 -7.72
CA ASP A 162 9.74 -32.11 -6.89
C ASP A 162 9.75 -31.76 -5.38
N SER A 163 10.33 -30.64 -4.99
CA SER A 163 10.27 -30.17 -3.62
C SER A 163 8.87 -29.72 -3.24
N LYS A 164 8.46 -30.05 -2.00
CA LYS A 164 7.24 -29.53 -1.41
C LYS A 164 7.56 -28.32 -0.54
N ILE A 165 7.02 -27.18 -0.89
CA ILE A 165 7.20 -25.92 -0.16
C ILE A 165 5.87 -25.54 0.49
N LEU A 166 5.89 -25.33 1.80
CA LEU A 166 4.74 -24.80 2.53
C LEU A 166 4.88 -23.29 2.68
N VAL A 167 3.94 -22.56 2.10
CA VAL A 167 3.85 -21.11 2.27
C VAL A 167 2.82 -20.80 3.36
N LEU A 168 3.23 -20.07 4.39
CA LEU A 168 2.35 -19.67 5.48
C LEU A 168 1.90 -18.21 5.28
N GLY A 169 0.58 -18.02 5.14
CA GLY A 169 -0.05 -16.73 4.83
C GLY A 169 -0.37 -16.62 3.33
N PHE A 170 -1.62 -16.30 3.04
CA PHE A 170 -2.13 -16.19 1.67
C PHE A 170 -2.78 -14.84 1.39
N THR A 171 -3.34 -14.21 2.40
CA THR A 171 -4.02 -12.93 2.29
C THR A 171 -3.04 -11.77 2.45
N PHE A 172 -3.36 -10.63 1.84
CA PHE A 172 -2.53 -9.43 1.92
C PHE A 172 -2.51 -8.79 3.32
N LYS A 173 -3.39 -9.21 4.23
CA LYS A 173 -3.56 -8.62 5.56
C LYS A 173 -4.06 -9.65 6.57
N GLU A 174 -3.57 -9.54 7.80
CA GLU A 174 -4.04 -10.36 8.93
C GLU A 174 -5.53 -10.15 9.21
N ASN A 175 -6.20 -11.24 9.60
CA ASN A 175 -7.62 -11.25 9.97
C ASN A 175 -8.55 -10.70 8.88
N CYS A 176 -8.15 -10.79 7.62
CA CYS A 176 -8.95 -10.37 6.47
C CYS A 176 -9.07 -11.53 5.48
N PRO A 177 -10.27 -12.00 5.13
CA PRO A 177 -10.46 -13.15 4.22
C PRO A 177 -10.27 -12.76 2.73
N ASP A 178 -9.83 -11.54 2.43
CA ASP A 178 -9.68 -11.04 1.07
C ASP A 178 -8.37 -11.54 0.44
N ILE A 179 -8.49 -12.34 -0.63
CA ILE A 179 -7.39 -12.93 -1.39
C ILE A 179 -7.14 -12.23 -2.73
N ARG A 180 -7.86 -11.12 -3.00
CA ARG A 180 -7.72 -10.42 -4.29
C ARG A 180 -6.32 -9.86 -4.46
N ASN A 181 -5.78 -10.02 -5.68
CA ASN A 181 -4.45 -9.54 -6.06
C ASN A 181 -3.34 -10.00 -5.10
N THR A 182 -3.45 -11.22 -4.55
CA THR A 182 -2.35 -11.79 -3.78
C THR A 182 -1.16 -12.08 -4.70
N LEU A 183 0.06 -11.79 -4.26
CA LEU A 183 1.30 -12.16 -4.94
C LEU A 183 1.91 -13.46 -4.38
N VAL A 184 1.16 -14.19 -3.55
CA VAL A 184 1.59 -15.49 -2.97
C VAL A 184 1.28 -16.66 -3.91
N ALA A 185 0.37 -16.48 -4.87
CA ALA A 185 -0.05 -17.49 -5.84
C ALA A 185 0.85 -17.50 -7.08
#